data_03fe2094209d5cbad6d7f25f5c2757f5
#
_entry.id   03fe2094209d5cbad6d7f25f5c2757f5
#
_cell.length_a   1.000
_cell.length_b   1.000
_cell.length_c   1.000
_cell.angle_alpha   90.00
_cell.angle_beta   90.00
_cell.angle_gamma   90.00
#
_symmetry.space_group_name_H-M   'P 1'
#
loop_
_entity.id
_entity.type
_entity.pdbx_description
1 polymer ?
#
loop_
_entity_poly.entity_id
_entity_poly.type
_entity_poly.pdbx_seq_one_letter_code
_entity_poly.pdbx_strand_id
1 'polypeptide(L)'
;MEYKFNISKASIYINTKRKTLAEIKAETGADVIINGGLYDMTKFIAYCHLKSDGYMYAEDKYSYFGFGWNNEDTKLQLVAEYEHLDNYICCVAMIKDGKALNLIYGDALSGKRGRTAIGTMPDGKVAVFCSKDGSADAKTPEQLQNYLLDQGWANAVMLDGGGSSQCITPETTIESARIVHNVLCFWIDKPIAKDDDTMFKLVLSAGHGINTAGKRCMKALDPNETREWWLNDRVCDYITKYLKEYDGFELLRVDDYDDGKDNPELSTRTKAANDWKADFYLSIHHNAGANGTTAGGIVAFSHPNASAESVAWRNDLYDALIKHTGLKGNRATPKTTADFQVLRETKMPAVLLELGFMDSKTDVPVILTDDFADNCGKAIVEVIAKRAGLKKKATSTKKIYRVQVGAFSTQANAENLAKELEAMGYQTIIKNE
;
A
#
# COMPACT_ATOMS: atom_id res chain seq x y z
N MET A 1 -0.70 -6.63 -25.79
CA MET A 1 0.02 -5.90 -24.74
C MET A 1 -0.60 -6.20 -23.38
N GLU A 2 0.22 -6.44 -22.38
CA GLU A 2 -0.16 -6.57 -20.97
C GLU A 2 0.63 -5.55 -20.16
N TYR A 3 0.01 -4.92 -19.13
CA TYR A 3 0.66 -3.98 -18.24
C TYR A 3 0.19 -4.21 -16.81
N LYS A 4 1.12 -4.36 -15.85
CA LYS A 4 0.88 -4.65 -14.44
C LYS A 4 1.43 -3.53 -13.56
N PHE A 5 0.60 -3.03 -12.62
CA PHE A 5 0.98 -1.86 -11.82
C PHE A 5 0.24 -1.81 -10.48
N ASN A 6 0.83 -1.09 -9.51
CA ASN A 6 0.11 -0.70 -8.30
C ASN A 6 -0.68 0.57 -8.57
N ILE A 7 -1.87 0.67 -8.01
CA ILE A 7 -2.73 1.84 -8.17
C ILE A 7 -2.81 2.64 -6.86
N SER A 8 -2.81 3.97 -6.99
CA SER A 8 -3.17 4.91 -5.92
C SER A 8 -4.63 5.34 -6.02
N LYS A 9 -5.21 5.29 -7.23
CA LYS A 9 -6.60 5.66 -7.51
C LYS A 9 -7.11 4.92 -8.74
N ALA A 10 -8.41 4.60 -8.75
CA ALA A 10 -9.15 4.12 -9.92
C ALA A 10 -10.47 4.89 -10.05
N SER A 11 -10.91 5.15 -11.28
CA SER A 11 -12.24 5.73 -11.54
C SER A 11 -12.81 5.23 -12.88
N ILE A 12 -14.12 5.36 -13.02
CA ILE A 12 -14.81 5.15 -14.29
C ILE A 12 -15.20 6.52 -14.83
N TYR A 13 -14.69 6.87 -16.01
CA TYR A 13 -15.05 8.08 -16.71
C TYR A 13 -16.21 7.83 -17.66
N ILE A 14 -17.32 8.51 -17.48
CA ILE A 14 -18.47 8.44 -18.39
C ILE A 14 -18.30 9.50 -19.48
N ASN A 15 -18.09 9.07 -20.71
CA ASN A 15 -17.68 9.90 -21.84
C ASN A 15 -18.87 10.57 -22.55
N THR A 16 -19.70 11.32 -21.82
CA THR A 16 -20.86 12.02 -22.40
C THR A 16 -20.49 13.05 -23.47
N LYS A 17 -19.27 13.58 -23.43
CA LYS A 17 -18.75 14.57 -24.38
C LYS A 17 -18.09 13.96 -25.62
N ARG A 18 -18.13 12.64 -25.79
CA ARG A 18 -17.56 11.91 -26.93
C ARG A 18 -16.09 12.23 -27.21
N LYS A 19 -15.29 12.31 -26.16
CA LYS A 19 -13.84 12.53 -26.24
C LYS A 19 -13.09 11.27 -26.63
N THR A 20 -11.93 11.44 -27.24
CA THR A 20 -10.93 10.38 -27.43
C THR A 20 -10.26 9.98 -26.12
N LEU A 21 -9.60 8.82 -26.08
CA LEU A 21 -8.83 8.42 -24.89
C LEU A 21 -7.73 9.45 -24.56
N ALA A 22 -7.08 10.03 -25.57
CA ALA A 22 -6.04 11.03 -25.35
C ALA A 22 -6.57 12.30 -24.69
N GLU A 23 -7.76 12.79 -25.12
CA GLU A 23 -8.42 13.94 -24.48
C GLU A 23 -8.86 13.64 -23.06
N ILE A 24 -9.38 12.41 -22.80
CA ILE A 24 -9.75 11.98 -21.44
C ILE A 24 -8.50 11.89 -20.55
N LYS A 25 -7.38 11.35 -21.08
CA LYS A 25 -6.12 11.31 -20.36
C LYS A 25 -5.62 12.71 -19.99
N ALA A 26 -5.67 13.65 -20.92
CA ALA A 26 -5.28 15.03 -20.68
C ALA A 26 -6.17 15.72 -19.62
N GLU A 27 -7.46 15.44 -19.62
CA GLU A 27 -8.41 15.99 -18.65
C GLU A 27 -8.25 15.39 -17.26
N THR A 28 -8.09 14.06 -17.17
CA THR A 28 -8.07 13.33 -15.90
C THR A 28 -6.70 13.27 -15.25
N GLY A 29 -5.63 13.36 -16.06
CA GLY A 29 -4.26 13.14 -15.61
C GLY A 29 -3.97 11.67 -15.24
N ALA A 30 -4.84 10.72 -15.64
CA ALA A 30 -4.63 9.30 -15.36
C ALA A 30 -3.38 8.75 -16.07
N ASP A 31 -2.67 7.85 -15.41
CA ASP A 31 -1.47 7.23 -15.98
C ASP A 31 -1.79 6.12 -16.97
N VAL A 32 -2.80 5.30 -16.65
CA VAL A 32 -3.31 4.21 -17.47
C VAL A 32 -4.78 4.42 -17.75
N ILE A 33 -5.15 4.33 -19.03
CA ILE A 33 -6.53 4.44 -19.49
C ILE A 33 -6.83 3.29 -20.44
N ILE A 34 -7.97 2.63 -20.26
CA ILE A 34 -8.48 1.59 -21.14
C ILE A 34 -9.96 1.79 -21.43
N ASN A 35 -10.44 1.34 -22.57
CA ASN A 35 -11.88 1.31 -22.81
C ASN A 35 -12.60 0.45 -21.75
N GLY A 36 -13.82 0.81 -21.43
CA GLY A 36 -14.65 0.11 -20.45
C GLY A 36 -15.54 -0.97 -21.05
N GLY A 37 -16.72 -1.14 -20.47
CA GLY A 37 -17.71 -2.16 -20.84
C GLY A 37 -18.53 -1.83 -22.10
N LEU A 38 -19.34 -2.79 -22.48
CA LEU A 38 -20.23 -2.69 -23.66
C LEU A 38 -21.19 -1.51 -23.57
N TYR A 39 -21.50 -0.93 -24.73
CA TYR A 39 -22.45 0.15 -24.86
C TYR A 39 -23.21 0.09 -26.21
N ASP A 40 -24.41 0.70 -26.24
CA ASP A 40 -25.16 0.92 -27.47
C ASP A 40 -24.49 2.07 -28.25
N MET A 41 -23.93 1.77 -29.42
CA MET A 41 -23.22 2.74 -30.24
C MET A 41 -24.17 3.83 -30.83
N THR A 42 -25.46 3.49 -31.03
CA THR A 42 -26.44 4.43 -31.57
C THR A 42 -26.94 5.41 -30.51
N LYS A 43 -27.35 4.87 -29.37
CA LYS A 43 -27.90 5.66 -28.26
C LYS A 43 -26.79 6.25 -27.40
N PHE A 44 -25.58 5.69 -27.47
CA PHE A 44 -24.40 6.03 -26.66
C PHE A 44 -24.68 5.94 -25.15
N ILE A 45 -25.20 4.78 -24.75
CA ILE A 45 -25.50 4.43 -23.35
C ILE A 45 -24.86 3.09 -22.99
N ALA A 46 -24.49 2.89 -21.72
CA ALA A 46 -23.93 1.63 -21.24
C ALA A 46 -24.93 0.48 -21.41
N TYR A 47 -24.42 -0.72 -21.66
CA TYR A 47 -25.20 -1.93 -21.90
C TYR A 47 -25.00 -3.01 -20.83
N CYS A 48 -23.79 -3.12 -20.23
CA CYS A 48 -23.50 -4.00 -19.10
C CYS A 48 -23.59 -3.24 -17.79
N HIS A 49 -23.65 -3.95 -16.67
CA HIS A 49 -23.59 -3.36 -15.34
C HIS A 49 -22.47 -2.34 -15.23
N LEU A 50 -22.83 -1.11 -14.95
CA LEU A 50 -21.91 0.01 -14.82
C LEU A 50 -22.38 0.97 -13.73
N LYS A 51 -21.60 1.06 -12.66
CA LYS A 51 -21.81 2.00 -11.55
C LYS A 51 -20.57 2.88 -11.41
N SER A 52 -20.73 4.16 -11.31
CA SER A 52 -19.64 5.14 -11.13
C SER A 52 -20.04 6.19 -10.12
N ASP A 53 -19.20 6.43 -9.11
CA ASP A 53 -19.41 7.40 -8.03
C ASP A 53 -20.79 7.26 -7.36
N GLY A 54 -21.19 6.02 -7.09
CA GLY A 54 -22.48 5.69 -6.48
C GLY A 54 -23.68 5.69 -7.44
N TYR A 55 -23.55 6.23 -8.65
CA TYR A 55 -24.64 6.30 -9.62
C TYR A 55 -24.65 5.12 -10.57
N MET A 56 -25.81 4.45 -10.73
CA MET A 56 -26.01 3.33 -11.65
C MET A 56 -26.32 3.83 -13.06
N TYR A 57 -25.43 3.59 -14.02
CA TYR A 57 -25.59 3.96 -15.43
C TYR A 57 -26.25 2.87 -16.27
N ALA A 58 -26.02 1.62 -15.90
CA ALA A 58 -26.68 0.47 -16.53
C ALA A 58 -26.74 -0.68 -15.52
N GLU A 59 -27.84 -1.42 -15.57
CA GLU A 59 -28.08 -2.63 -14.79
C GLU A 59 -28.45 -3.77 -15.74
N ASP A 60 -27.77 -4.92 -15.60
CA ASP A 60 -28.09 -6.12 -16.37
C ASP A 60 -28.95 -7.06 -15.51
N LYS A 61 -29.73 -7.89 -16.17
CA LYS A 61 -30.65 -8.86 -15.55
C LYS A 61 -29.93 -10.08 -14.94
N TYR A 62 -28.65 -10.23 -15.23
CA TYR A 62 -27.86 -11.38 -14.82
C TYR A 62 -26.86 -10.97 -13.75
N SER A 63 -26.77 -11.79 -12.69
CA SER A 63 -25.75 -11.62 -11.65
C SER A 63 -24.42 -12.19 -12.13
N TYR A 64 -23.48 -11.34 -12.51
CA TYR A 64 -22.12 -11.72 -12.94
C TYR A 64 -21.09 -11.16 -11.97
N PHE A 65 -19.91 -11.80 -11.94
CA PHE A 65 -18.75 -11.22 -11.30
C PHE A 65 -18.25 -10.02 -12.11
N GLY A 66 -18.02 -8.92 -11.42
CA GLY A 66 -17.41 -7.72 -11.97
C GLY A 66 -16.37 -7.14 -11.00
N PHE A 67 -15.61 -6.17 -11.46
CA PHE A 67 -14.72 -5.42 -10.58
C PHE A 67 -15.44 -4.25 -9.94
N GLY A 68 -15.34 -4.19 -8.59
CA GLY A 68 -15.87 -3.10 -7.80
C GLY A 68 -14.86 -2.55 -6.80
N TRP A 69 -15.02 -1.28 -6.41
CA TRP A 69 -14.20 -0.58 -5.42
C TRP A 69 -14.92 0.64 -4.86
N ASN A 70 -14.51 1.11 -3.69
CA ASN A 70 -14.95 2.37 -3.11
C ASN A 70 -13.92 3.48 -3.39
N ASN A 71 -14.38 4.73 -3.46
CA ASN A 71 -13.53 5.88 -3.73
C ASN A 71 -12.48 6.12 -2.63
N GLU A 72 -12.79 5.71 -1.39
CA GLU A 72 -11.87 5.83 -0.24
C GLU A 72 -10.84 4.68 -0.18
N ASP A 73 -11.21 3.48 -0.66
CA ASP A 73 -10.34 2.31 -0.72
C ASP A 73 -10.31 1.79 -2.16
N THR A 74 -9.26 2.14 -2.88
CA THR A 74 -9.10 1.83 -4.30
C THR A 74 -8.71 0.37 -4.58
N LYS A 75 -8.97 -0.54 -3.64
CA LYS A 75 -8.72 -1.96 -3.83
C LYS A 75 -9.77 -2.57 -4.76
N LEU A 76 -9.37 -2.90 -5.97
CA LEU A 76 -10.24 -3.61 -6.92
C LEU A 76 -10.54 -5.03 -6.41
N GLN A 77 -11.82 -5.35 -6.33
CA GLN A 77 -12.32 -6.65 -5.90
C GLN A 77 -13.21 -7.26 -6.96
N LEU A 78 -13.03 -8.54 -7.25
CA LEU A 78 -13.96 -9.29 -8.12
C LEU A 78 -15.12 -9.79 -7.26
N VAL A 79 -16.28 -9.19 -7.41
CA VAL A 79 -17.48 -9.45 -6.61
C VAL A 79 -18.71 -9.68 -7.48
N ALA A 80 -19.72 -10.36 -6.93
CA ALA A 80 -21.06 -10.48 -7.52
C ALA A 80 -22.04 -9.47 -6.91
N GLU A 81 -21.82 -9.07 -5.65
CA GLU A 81 -22.64 -8.08 -4.92
C GLU A 81 -21.91 -6.73 -4.95
N TYR A 82 -22.58 -5.70 -5.45
CA TYR A 82 -21.97 -4.40 -5.75
C TYR A 82 -22.73 -3.20 -5.16
N GLU A 83 -23.85 -3.43 -4.49
CA GLU A 83 -24.74 -2.37 -4.01
C GLU A 83 -24.04 -1.41 -3.05
N HIS A 84 -23.13 -1.94 -2.24
CA HIS A 84 -22.37 -1.21 -1.23
C HIS A 84 -21.09 -0.54 -1.78
N LEU A 85 -20.79 -0.71 -3.08
CA LEU A 85 -19.59 -0.16 -3.71
C LEU A 85 -19.92 1.13 -4.48
N ASP A 86 -18.98 2.07 -4.52
CA ASP A 86 -19.12 3.31 -5.28
C ASP A 86 -18.99 3.09 -6.78
N ASN A 87 -18.10 2.16 -7.18
CA ASN A 87 -17.81 1.86 -8.55
C ASN A 87 -17.94 0.36 -8.82
N TYR A 88 -18.50 0.01 -9.97
CA TYR A 88 -18.61 -1.37 -10.41
C TYR A 88 -18.67 -1.46 -11.93
N ILE A 89 -17.95 -2.40 -12.49
CA ILE A 89 -18.00 -2.73 -13.93
C ILE A 89 -17.99 -4.23 -14.14
N CYS A 90 -18.96 -4.71 -14.90
CA CYS A 90 -19.06 -6.09 -15.31
C CYS A 90 -19.23 -6.15 -16.84
N CYS A 91 -18.62 -7.18 -17.50
CA CYS A 91 -18.90 -7.53 -18.87
C CYS A 91 -18.82 -9.06 -19.00
N VAL A 92 -17.64 -9.67 -19.20
CA VAL A 92 -17.48 -11.13 -19.20
C VAL A 92 -16.44 -11.53 -18.14
N ALA A 93 -16.92 -12.13 -17.05
CA ALA A 93 -16.04 -12.67 -16.03
C ALA A 93 -15.26 -13.88 -16.57
N MET A 94 -13.94 -13.88 -16.43
CA MET A 94 -13.05 -14.87 -17.02
C MET A 94 -12.34 -15.73 -15.99
N ILE A 95 -11.77 -15.12 -14.96
CA ILE A 95 -10.94 -15.78 -13.95
C ILE A 95 -11.37 -15.32 -12.57
N LYS A 96 -11.45 -16.26 -11.64
CA LYS A 96 -11.66 -15.99 -10.21
C LYS A 96 -10.73 -16.86 -9.39
N ASP A 97 -9.96 -16.24 -8.47
CA ASP A 97 -9.03 -16.90 -7.57
C ASP A 97 -8.06 -17.85 -8.31
N GLY A 98 -7.55 -17.41 -9.47
CA GLY A 98 -6.65 -18.17 -10.34
C GLY A 98 -7.29 -19.33 -11.10
N LYS A 99 -8.62 -19.43 -11.14
CA LYS A 99 -9.35 -20.50 -11.82
C LYS A 99 -10.20 -19.95 -12.96
N ALA A 100 -10.23 -20.66 -14.07
CA ALA A 100 -11.13 -20.33 -15.19
C ALA A 100 -12.60 -20.39 -14.76
N LEU A 101 -13.35 -19.37 -15.12
CA LEU A 101 -14.80 -19.37 -15.03
C LEU A 101 -15.39 -19.90 -16.35
N ASN A 102 -16.63 -20.41 -16.27
CA ASN A 102 -17.40 -20.69 -17.49
C ASN A 102 -17.75 -19.37 -18.18
N LEU A 103 -17.32 -19.19 -19.44
CA LEU A 103 -17.54 -17.96 -20.18
C LEU A 103 -19.00 -17.85 -20.64
N ILE A 104 -19.64 -16.74 -20.30
CA ILE A 104 -21.01 -16.42 -20.70
C ILE A 104 -20.96 -15.12 -21.50
N TYR A 105 -21.21 -15.23 -22.82
CA TYR A 105 -21.23 -14.07 -23.73
C TYR A 105 -22.09 -14.38 -24.96
N GLY A 106 -22.58 -13.31 -25.60
CA GLY A 106 -23.32 -13.43 -26.85
C GLY A 106 -22.41 -13.40 -28.08
N ASP A 107 -22.99 -13.74 -29.26
CA ASP A 107 -22.29 -13.84 -30.55
C ASP A 107 -21.53 -12.56 -30.93
N ALA A 108 -21.99 -11.40 -30.49
CA ALA A 108 -21.34 -10.12 -30.72
C ALA A 108 -19.91 -10.05 -30.13
N LEU A 109 -19.62 -10.84 -29.10
CA LEU A 109 -18.30 -10.93 -28.46
C LEU A 109 -17.49 -12.15 -28.94
N SER A 110 -18.05 -13.00 -29.74
CA SER A 110 -17.39 -14.19 -30.30
C SER A 110 -16.30 -13.85 -31.32
N GLY A 111 -15.53 -14.87 -31.73
CA GLY A 111 -14.53 -14.77 -32.77
C GLY A 111 -13.23 -14.07 -32.34
N LYS A 112 -12.25 -14.07 -33.26
CA LYS A 112 -10.93 -13.51 -33.08
C LYS A 112 -10.96 -12.00 -33.35
N ARG A 113 -10.87 -11.20 -32.31
CA ARG A 113 -10.99 -9.72 -32.33
C ARG A 113 -9.99 -9.05 -31.42
N GLY A 114 -9.86 -7.72 -31.52
CA GLY A 114 -9.24 -6.92 -30.46
C GLY A 114 -9.90 -7.19 -29.12
N ARG A 115 -9.11 -7.25 -28.04
CA ARG A 115 -9.61 -7.55 -26.70
C ARG A 115 -9.06 -6.57 -25.69
N THR A 116 -9.90 -6.23 -24.71
CA THR A 116 -9.50 -5.48 -23.52
C THR A 116 -9.95 -6.27 -22.31
N ALA A 117 -9.05 -6.40 -21.32
CA ALA A 117 -9.37 -7.01 -20.04
C ALA A 117 -8.73 -6.23 -18.89
N ILE A 118 -9.40 -6.29 -17.74
CA ILE A 118 -8.90 -5.81 -16.47
C ILE A 118 -8.83 -6.98 -15.50
N GLY A 119 -7.86 -6.97 -14.59
CA GLY A 119 -7.72 -7.99 -13.57
C GLY A 119 -6.82 -7.61 -12.41
N THR A 120 -6.65 -8.57 -11.52
CA THR A 120 -5.72 -8.47 -10.39
C THR A 120 -4.74 -9.64 -10.40
N MET A 121 -3.51 -9.36 -9.96
CA MET A 121 -2.47 -10.35 -9.74
C MET A 121 -2.53 -10.90 -8.31
N PRO A 122 -1.93 -12.07 -8.01
CA PRO A 122 -1.87 -12.60 -6.64
C PRO A 122 -1.19 -11.68 -5.63
N ASP A 123 -0.27 -10.81 -6.07
CA ASP A 123 0.41 -9.80 -5.26
C ASP A 123 -0.40 -8.51 -5.06
N GLY A 124 -1.65 -8.48 -5.56
CA GLY A 124 -2.57 -7.34 -5.43
C GLY A 124 -2.43 -6.26 -6.50
N LYS A 125 -1.46 -6.36 -7.41
CA LYS A 125 -1.35 -5.42 -8.54
C LYS A 125 -2.57 -5.52 -9.44
N VAL A 126 -2.94 -4.39 -10.04
CA VAL A 126 -3.89 -4.33 -11.16
C VAL A 126 -3.14 -4.72 -12.43
N ALA A 127 -3.81 -5.48 -13.28
CA ALA A 127 -3.31 -5.85 -14.59
C ALA A 127 -4.34 -5.45 -15.66
N VAL A 128 -3.84 -4.93 -16.78
CA VAL A 128 -4.65 -4.63 -17.97
C VAL A 128 -4.07 -5.36 -19.18
N PHE A 129 -4.96 -5.89 -20.02
CA PHE A 129 -4.62 -6.44 -21.30
C PHE A 129 -5.35 -5.66 -22.40
N CYS A 130 -4.66 -5.33 -23.49
CA CYS A 130 -5.27 -4.76 -24.66
C CYS A 130 -4.59 -5.29 -25.93
N SER A 131 -5.39 -5.68 -26.93
CA SER A 131 -4.91 -6.01 -28.28
C SER A 131 -5.74 -5.28 -29.32
N LYS A 132 -5.08 -4.77 -30.36
CA LYS A 132 -5.73 -4.03 -31.45
C LYS A 132 -6.59 -4.99 -32.27
N ASP A 133 -7.75 -4.50 -32.69
CA ASP A 133 -8.61 -5.25 -33.61
C ASP A 133 -7.92 -5.50 -34.95
N GLY A 134 -8.11 -6.71 -35.53
CA GLY A 134 -7.45 -7.11 -36.76
C GLY A 134 -5.94 -7.38 -36.67
N SER A 135 -5.32 -7.26 -35.48
CA SER A 135 -3.90 -7.56 -35.28
C SER A 135 -3.63 -9.06 -35.12
N ALA A 136 -2.35 -9.45 -35.22
CA ALA A 136 -1.91 -10.82 -34.90
C ALA A 136 -2.25 -11.24 -33.47
N ASP A 137 -2.28 -10.28 -32.53
CA ASP A 137 -2.55 -10.48 -31.10
C ASP A 137 -4.06 -10.55 -30.78
N ALA A 138 -4.94 -10.38 -31.78
CA ALA A 138 -6.38 -10.57 -31.61
C ALA A 138 -6.69 -12.00 -31.13
N LYS A 139 -7.67 -12.13 -30.22
CA LYS A 139 -8.00 -13.40 -29.53
C LYS A 139 -9.50 -13.68 -29.54
N THR A 140 -9.88 -14.97 -29.49
CA THR A 140 -11.23 -15.34 -29.03
C THR A 140 -11.32 -15.14 -27.52
N PRO A 141 -12.51 -15.09 -26.90
CA PRO A 141 -12.64 -15.05 -25.44
C PRO A 141 -11.89 -16.17 -24.74
N GLU A 142 -11.96 -17.41 -25.25
CA GLU A 142 -11.28 -18.59 -24.67
C GLU A 142 -9.75 -18.47 -24.79
N GLN A 143 -9.26 -17.98 -25.93
CA GLN A 143 -7.82 -17.73 -26.13
C GLN A 143 -7.33 -16.64 -25.20
N LEU A 144 -8.14 -15.62 -24.94
CA LEU A 144 -7.81 -14.59 -23.96
C LEU A 144 -7.78 -15.17 -22.55
N GLN A 145 -8.81 -15.93 -22.14
CA GLN A 145 -8.87 -16.56 -20.82
C GLN A 145 -7.64 -17.42 -20.55
N ASN A 146 -7.29 -18.31 -21.49
CA ASN A 146 -6.11 -19.18 -21.38
C ASN A 146 -4.81 -18.36 -21.26
N TYR A 147 -4.67 -17.33 -22.10
CA TYR A 147 -3.51 -16.44 -22.04
C TYR A 147 -3.39 -15.77 -20.68
N LEU A 148 -4.46 -15.21 -20.10
CA LEU A 148 -4.44 -14.53 -18.81
C LEU A 148 -4.14 -15.50 -17.65
N LEU A 149 -4.63 -16.75 -17.73
CA LEU A 149 -4.27 -17.82 -16.79
C LEU A 149 -2.78 -18.14 -16.85
N ASP A 150 -2.23 -18.31 -18.05
CA ASP A 150 -0.80 -18.58 -18.27
C ASP A 150 0.08 -17.43 -17.75
N GLN A 151 -0.43 -16.17 -17.79
CA GLN A 151 0.24 -15.00 -17.21
C GLN A 151 0.07 -14.89 -15.68
N GLY A 152 -0.65 -15.81 -15.04
CA GLY A 152 -0.83 -15.88 -13.59
C GLY A 152 -1.82 -14.86 -13.01
N TRP A 153 -2.82 -14.42 -13.78
CA TRP A 153 -3.84 -13.53 -13.26
C TRP A 153 -4.71 -14.22 -12.22
N ALA A 154 -4.92 -13.56 -11.08
CA ALA A 154 -5.78 -14.07 -10.01
C ALA A 154 -7.25 -13.88 -10.34
N ASN A 155 -7.61 -12.70 -10.86
CA ASN A 155 -8.99 -12.40 -11.28
C ASN A 155 -8.96 -11.65 -12.61
N ALA A 156 -9.98 -11.86 -13.46
CA ALA A 156 -10.07 -11.17 -14.74
C ALA A 156 -11.51 -11.00 -15.21
N VAL A 157 -11.79 -9.83 -15.82
CA VAL A 157 -13.00 -9.52 -16.57
C VAL A 157 -12.59 -9.00 -17.95
N MET A 158 -13.13 -9.60 -19.02
CA MET A 158 -13.03 -9.07 -20.36
C MET A 158 -14.06 -7.94 -20.52
N LEU A 159 -13.61 -6.82 -21.06
CA LEU A 159 -14.40 -5.62 -21.36
C LEU A 159 -14.84 -5.61 -22.82
N ASP A 160 -15.34 -4.47 -23.33
CA ASP A 160 -15.71 -4.32 -24.72
C ASP A 160 -14.51 -4.56 -25.65
N GLY A 161 -14.75 -5.21 -26.76
CA GLY A 161 -13.74 -5.68 -27.69
C GLY A 161 -13.89 -5.14 -29.11
N GLY A 162 -13.19 -5.79 -30.06
CA GLY A 162 -13.18 -5.38 -31.44
C GLY A 162 -12.68 -3.97 -31.65
N GLY A 163 -13.36 -3.17 -32.43
CA GLY A 163 -12.99 -1.77 -32.66
C GLY A 163 -13.04 -0.86 -31.45
N SER A 164 -13.57 -1.30 -30.30
CA SER A 164 -13.52 -0.55 -29.05
C SER A 164 -12.21 -0.73 -28.28
N SER A 165 -11.41 -1.79 -28.60
CA SER A 165 -10.18 -2.10 -27.89
C SER A 165 -9.13 -1.02 -28.08
N GLN A 166 -8.85 -0.26 -27.04
CA GLN A 166 -7.88 0.83 -27.01
C GLN A 166 -7.38 1.07 -25.61
N CYS A 167 -6.14 1.52 -25.50
CA CYS A 167 -5.53 1.84 -24.21
C CYS A 167 -4.39 2.83 -24.36
N ILE A 168 -4.09 3.55 -23.28
CA ILE A 168 -2.89 4.36 -23.11
C ILE A 168 -2.27 3.97 -21.78
N THR A 169 -1.04 3.48 -21.81
CA THR A 169 -0.21 3.17 -20.65
C THR A 169 1.10 3.96 -20.71
N PRO A 170 1.93 4.00 -19.69
CA PRO A 170 3.28 4.59 -19.77
C PRO A 170 4.17 3.95 -20.84
N GLU A 171 3.94 2.68 -21.18
CA GLU A 171 4.81 1.92 -22.09
C GLU A 171 4.23 1.81 -23.51
N THR A 172 2.92 1.88 -23.68
CA THR A 172 2.28 1.57 -24.96
C THR A 172 0.96 2.30 -25.14
N THR A 173 0.69 2.71 -26.36
CA THR A 173 -0.62 3.21 -26.80
C THR A 173 -1.18 2.30 -27.88
N ILE A 174 -2.43 1.84 -27.70
CA ILE A 174 -3.22 1.16 -28.73
C ILE A 174 -4.40 2.06 -29.05
N GLU A 175 -4.41 2.62 -30.25
CA GLU A 175 -5.42 3.57 -30.68
C GLU A 175 -6.53 2.89 -31.48
N SER A 176 -7.73 3.43 -31.32
CA SER A 176 -8.89 3.14 -32.18
C SER A 176 -9.59 4.44 -32.56
N ALA A 177 -10.15 4.49 -33.76
CA ALA A 177 -11.00 5.62 -34.21
C ALA A 177 -12.37 5.63 -33.51
N ARG A 178 -12.72 4.57 -32.77
CA ARG A 178 -14.02 4.46 -32.11
C ARG A 178 -14.02 5.25 -30.81
N ILE A 179 -14.98 6.15 -30.68
CA ILE A 179 -15.27 6.82 -29.43
C ILE A 179 -16.07 5.86 -28.53
N VAL A 180 -15.59 5.61 -27.31
CA VAL A 180 -16.21 4.69 -26.35
C VAL A 180 -16.99 5.45 -25.29
N HIS A 181 -18.07 4.84 -24.77
CA HIS A 181 -19.00 5.45 -23.83
C HIS A 181 -18.41 5.58 -22.41
N ASN A 182 -17.65 4.58 -21.99
CA ASN A 182 -17.06 4.55 -20.65
C ASN A 182 -15.60 4.09 -20.71
N VAL A 183 -14.79 4.60 -19.78
CA VAL A 183 -13.35 4.44 -19.76
C VAL A 183 -12.91 4.18 -18.34
N LEU A 184 -12.03 3.20 -18.13
CA LEU A 184 -11.36 2.98 -16.85
C LEU A 184 -10.08 3.82 -16.81
N CYS A 185 -9.95 4.62 -15.75
CA CYS A 185 -8.83 5.50 -15.48
C CYS A 185 -8.13 5.05 -14.22
N PHE A 186 -6.80 4.87 -14.29
CA PHE A 186 -5.97 4.49 -13.16
C PHE A 186 -4.82 5.46 -12.98
N TRP A 187 -4.54 5.82 -11.73
CA TRP A 187 -3.33 6.53 -11.33
C TRP A 187 -2.40 5.51 -10.68
N ILE A 188 -1.20 5.43 -11.21
CA ILE A 188 -0.18 4.50 -10.71
C ILE A 188 0.29 4.99 -9.35
N ASP A 189 0.43 4.06 -8.41
CA ASP A 189 1.15 4.30 -7.17
C ASP A 189 2.64 4.40 -7.51
N LYS A 190 3.06 5.62 -7.86
CA LYS A 190 4.46 5.91 -8.21
C LYS A 190 5.23 6.09 -6.91
N PRO A 191 6.39 5.42 -6.75
CA PRO A 191 7.37 5.90 -5.80
C PRO A 191 7.62 7.38 -6.11
N ILE A 192 7.81 8.20 -5.09
CA ILE A 192 8.16 9.61 -5.30
C ILE A 192 9.46 9.61 -6.11
N ALA A 193 9.33 9.76 -7.43
CA ALA A 193 10.48 9.79 -8.32
C ALA A 193 11.25 11.09 -8.04
N LYS A 194 12.31 10.98 -7.26
CA LYS A 194 13.37 11.99 -7.23
C LYS A 194 14.41 11.62 -8.29
N ASP A 195 15.01 12.63 -8.92
CA ASP A 195 16.21 12.45 -9.73
C ASP A 195 17.19 11.56 -8.94
N ASP A 196 17.91 10.67 -9.63
CA ASP A 196 18.76 9.61 -9.02
C ASP A 196 19.79 10.15 -7.99
N ASP A 197 19.93 11.48 -7.87
CA ASP A 197 20.81 12.20 -6.95
C ASP A 197 20.07 12.90 -5.77
N THR A 198 18.72 12.87 -5.70
CA THR A 198 17.99 13.54 -4.61
C THR A 198 17.53 12.57 -3.54
N MET A 199 18.04 12.77 -2.32
CA MET A 199 17.67 11.98 -1.14
C MET A 199 16.19 12.22 -0.75
N PHE A 200 15.47 11.16 -0.41
CA PHE A 200 14.13 11.27 0.17
C PHE A 200 14.21 11.81 1.60
N LYS A 201 13.54 12.92 1.88
CA LYS A 201 13.60 13.61 3.17
C LYS A 201 12.42 13.23 4.07
N LEU A 202 12.67 12.33 5.01
CA LEU A 202 11.70 11.87 5.99
C LEU A 202 11.79 12.69 7.27
N VAL A 203 10.67 13.25 7.71
CA VAL A 203 10.52 13.76 9.08
C VAL A 203 9.83 12.71 9.94
N LEU A 204 10.42 12.41 11.10
CA LEU A 204 9.87 11.51 12.08
C LEU A 204 9.73 12.24 13.42
N SER A 205 8.57 12.08 14.06
CA SER A 205 8.23 12.76 15.31
C SER A 205 7.55 11.80 16.28
N ALA A 206 8.21 11.51 17.41
CA ALA A 206 7.54 10.92 18.56
C ALA A 206 6.67 11.97 19.24
N GLY A 207 5.40 11.64 19.47
CA GLY A 207 4.46 12.53 20.11
C GLY A 207 4.78 12.80 21.57
N HIS A 208 4.49 14.01 22.02
CA HIS A 208 4.68 14.47 23.40
C HIS A 208 6.14 14.53 23.85
N GLY A 209 6.33 14.68 25.15
CA GLY A 209 7.57 14.51 25.90
C GLY A 209 7.30 13.66 27.14
N ILE A 210 8.32 13.15 27.78
CA ILE A 210 8.21 12.24 28.94
C ILE A 210 7.43 12.85 30.11
N ASN A 211 7.47 14.18 30.25
CA ASN A 211 6.80 14.92 31.31
C ASN A 211 5.40 15.44 30.93
N THR A 212 4.90 15.14 29.73
CA THR A 212 3.57 15.61 29.32
C THR A 212 2.49 15.04 30.22
N ALA A 213 1.71 15.92 30.87
CA ALA A 213 0.71 15.52 31.84
C ALA A 213 -0.38 14.62 31.22
N GLY A 214 -0.75 13.55 31.91
CA GLY A 214 -1.82 12.63 31.48
C GLY A 214 -1.44 11.67 30.33
N LYS A 215 -0.26 11.82 29.71
CA LYS A 215 0.20 11.02 28.56
C LYS A 215 0.95 9.78 29.02
N ARG A 216 0.17 8.75 29.42
CA ARG A 216 0.69 7.50 30.01
C ARG A 216 -0.35 6.39 29.99
N CYS A 217 0.11 5.16 30.11
CA CYS A 217 -0.76 4.00 30.28
C CYS A 217 -1.60 4.11 31.56
N MET A 218 -2.80 3.56 31.51
CA MET A 218 -3.70 3.48 32.67
C MET A 218 -3.09 2.62 33.77
N LYS A 219 -2.95 3.17 34.97
CA LYS A 219 -2.29 2.50 36.11
C LYS A 219 -2.87 1.11 36.44
N ALA A 220 -4.18 0.92 36.26
CA ALA A 220 -4.84 -0.37 36.49
C ALA A 220 -4.42 -1.46 35.49
N LEU A 221 -3.89 -1.10 34.34
CA LEU A 221 -3.46 -2.00 33.26
C LEU A 221 -1.93 -2.09 33.16
N ASP A 222 -1.25 -1.04 33.53
CA ASP A 222 0.21 -0.93 33.62
C ASP A 222 0.61 -0.21 34.92
N PRO A 223 1.01 -0.96 35.97
CA PRO A 223 1.41 -0.37 37.26
C PRO A 223 2.57 0.64 37.16
N ASN A 224 3.39 0.54 36.11
CA ASN A 224 4.52 1.45 35.85
C ASN A 224 4.08 2.78 35.24
N GLU A 225 2.83 2.89 34.81
CA GLU A 225 2.28 4.08 34.14
C GLU A 225 3.20 4.55 33.00
N THR A 226 3.61 3.60 32.13
CA THR A 226 4.52 3.83 31.01
C THR A 226 4.10 5.03 30.20
N ARG A 227 5.02 5.96 29.96
CA ARG A 227 4.76 7.21 29.28
C ARG A 227 4.53 7.01 27.80
N GLU A 228 3.59 7.78 27.21
CA GLU A 228 3.30 7.77 25.77
C GLU A 228 4.55 8.08 24.95
N TRP A 229 5.31 9.09 25.33
CA TRP A 229 6.55 9.43 24.64
C TRP A 229 7.50 8.23 24.55
N TRP A 230 7.68 7.48 25.62
CA TRP A 230 8.58 6.32 25.63
C TRP A 230 8.13 5.22 24.65
N LEU A 231 6.82 4.98 24.56
CA LEU A 231 6.25 4.04 23.56
C LEU A 231 6.47 4.55 22.15
N ASN A 232 6.24 5.84 21.90
CA ASN A 232 6.39 6.47 20.61
C ASN A 232 7.85 6.49 20.14
N ASP A 233 8.75 6.88 21.04
CA ASP A 233 10.19 6.98 20.78
C ASP A 233 10.79 5.60 20.46
N ARG A 234 10.44 4.58 21.23
CA ARG A 234 10.86 3.20 20.95
C ARG A 234 10.49 2.73 19.54
N VAL A 235 9.30 3.06 19.06
CA VAL A 235 8.90 2.75 17.67
C VAL A 235 9.73 3.56 16.68
N CYS A 236 9.98 4.85 16.95
CA CYS A 236 10.85 5.70 16.12
C CYS A 236 12.29 5.17 16.05
N ASP A 237 12.79 4.57 17.11
CA ASP A 237 14.11 3.93 17.15
C ASP A 237 14.15 2.69 16.24
N TYR A 238 13.10 1.85 16.25
CA TYR A 238 13.02 0.72 15.33
C TYR A 238 12.90 1.18 13.88
N ILE A 239 12.14 2.24 13.59
CA ILE A 239 12.07 2.83 12.24
C ILE A 239 13.49 3.27 11.83
N THR A 240 14.20 4.02 12.69
CA THR A 240 15.56 4.48 12.42
C THR A 240 16.54 3.32 12.20
N LYS A 241 16.41 2.25 12.98
CA LYS A 241 17.21 1.02 12.85
C LYS A 241 17.04 0.37 11.49
N TYR A 242 15.79 0.16 11.05
CA TYR A 242 15.50 -0.52 9.79
C TYR A 242 15.78 0.34 8.57
N LEU A 243 15.60 1.67 8.65
CA LEU A 243 16.01 2.58 7.58
C LEU A 243 17.50 2.50 7.26
N LYS A 244 18.36 2.18 8.23
CA LYS A 244 19.81 1.99 7.99
C LYS A 244 20.14 0.88 6.99
N GLU A 245 19.17 -0.02 6.70
CA GLU A 245 19.31 -1.05 5.67
C GLU A 245 19.12 -0.51 4.24
N TYR A 246 18.76 0.76 4.09
CA TYR A 246 18.47 1.39 2.80
C TYR A 246 19.38 2.57 2.53
N ASP A 247 19.55 2.88 1.24
CA ASP A 247 20.15 4.10 0.72
C ASP A 247 19.07 4.99 0.08
N GLY A 248 19.37 6.26 -0.14
CA GLY A 248 18.50 7.17 -0.87
C GLY A 248 17.57 8.01 0.02
N PHE A 249 17.84 8.13 1.33
CA PHE A 249 17.04 8.96 2.24
C PHE A 249 17.89 9.81 3.20
N GLU A 250 17.28 10.87 3.69
CA GLU A 250 17.72 11.65 4.85
C GLU A 250 16.62 11.62 5.92
N LEU A 251 16.99 11.58 7.18
CA LEU A 251 16.06 11.54 8.33
C LEU A 251 16.25 12.75 9.21
N LEU A 252 15.16 13.46 9.50
CA LEU A 252 15.09 14.53 10.51
C LEU A 252 14.14 14.12 11.64
N ARG A 253 14.66 13.98 12.86
CA ARG A 253 13.84 13.91 14.08
C ARG A 253 13.50 15.33 14.53
N VAL A 254 12.23 15.62 14.81
CA VAL A 254 11.74 16.95 15.24
C VAL A 254 11.20 16.96 16.67
N ASP A 255 11.33 15.84 17.36
CA ASP A 255 11.09 15.65 18.78
C ASP A 255 12.43 15.58 19.55
N ASP A 256 12.36 15.59 20.87
CA ASP A 256 13.52 15.25 21.69
C ASP A 256 13.66 13.72 21.76
N TYR A 257 14.61 13.19 21.02
CA TYR A 257 14.89 11.75 20.92
C TYR A 257 16.05 11.29 21.83
N ASP A 258 16.57 12.18 22.69
CA ASP A 258 17.61 11.85 23.66
C ASP A 258 16.99 11.36 24.98
N ASP A 259 16.33 12.24 25.72
CA ASP A 259 15.75 11.87 27.01
C ASP A 259 14.24 12.25 27.14
N GLY A 260 13.68 12.90 26.14
CA GLY A 260 12.26 13.27 26.04
C GLY A 260 11.83 14.36 27.02
N LYS A 261 12.77 15.03 27.71
CA LYS A 261 12.46 16.08 28.71
C LYS A 261 12.00 17.36 28.05
N ASP A 262 12.58 17.68 26.90
CA ASP A 262 12.11 18.75 26.04
C ASP A 262 10.95 18.26 25.18
N ASN A 263 9.90 19.04 25.12
CA ASN A 263 8.74 18.80 24.28
C ASN A 263 8.59 19.99 23.33
N PRO A 264 9.30 20.02 22.20
CA PRO A 264 9.21 21.12 21.25
C PRO A 264 7.75 21.38 20.85
N GLU A 265 7.37 22.65 20.84
CA GLU A 265 6.04 23.09 20.40
C GLU A 265 5.71 22.53 19.01
N LEU A 266 4.43 22.19 18.76
CA LEU A 266 3.99 21.62 17.50
C LEU A 266 4.34 22.53 16.31
N SER A 267 4.24 23.85 16.48
CA SER A 267 4.65 24.85 15.49
C SER A 267 6.15 24.80 15.17
N THR A 268 6.99 24.50 16.14
CA THR A 268 8.44 24.33 15.95
C THR A 268 8.70 23.08 15.12
N ARG A 269 8.02 21.97 15.42
CA ARG A 269 8.14 20.71 14.67
C ARG A 269 7.70 20.87 13.21
N THR A 270 6.54 21.50 12.96
CA THR A 270 6.01 21.73 11.61
C THR A 270 6.87 22.73 10.83
N LYS A 271 7.37 23.78 11.50
CA LYS A 271 8.27 24.74 10.87
C LYS A 271 9.60 24.07 10.45
N ALA A 272 10.20 23.28 11.30
CA ALA A 272 11.44 22.55 10.97
C ALA A 272 11.25 21.64 9.74
N ALA A 273 10.16 20.89 9.69
CA ALA A 273 9.81 20.05 8.55
C ALA A 273 9.65 20.86 7.25
N ASN A 274 8.92 21.98 7.33
CA ASN A 274 8.65 22.84 6.18
C ASN A 274 9.91 23.57 5.67
N ASP A 275 10.75 24.07 6.57
CA ASP A 275 12.00 24.75 6.23
C ASP A 275 13.02 23.78 5.61
N TRP A 276 13.06 22.55 6.11
CA TRP A 276 13.91 21.49 5.57
C TRP A 276 13.39 20.93 4.23
N LYS A 277 12.15 21.33 3.82
CA LYS A 277 11.48 20.86 2.61
C LYS A 277 11.39 19.33 2.59
N ALA A 278 10.87 18.77 3.67
CA ALA A 278 10.66 17.35 3.78
C ALA A 278 9.71 16.82 2.69
N ASP A 279 9.85 15.54 2.35
CA ASP A 279 8.98 14.86 1.38
C ASP A 279 7.81 14.15 2.07
N PHE A 280 8.03 13.75 3.34
CA PHE A 280 7.00 13.09 4.15
C PHE A 280 7.18 13.39 5.63
N TYR A 281 6.07 13.63 6.33
CA TYR A 281 6.00 13.83 7.77
C TYR A 281 5.24 12.69 8.44
N LEU A 282 5.89 11.98 9.37
CA LEU A 282 5.29 10.88 10.12
C LEU A 282 5.31 11.18 11.61
N SER A 283 4.12 11.23 12.23
CA SER A 283 3.95 11.40 13.67
C SER A 283 3.51 10.09 14.31
N ILE A 284 4.20 9.65 15.36
CA ILE A 284 3.96 8.42 16.10
C ILE A 284 3.38 8.74 17.47
N HIS A 285 2.23 8.15 17.76
CA HIS A 285 1.46 8.32 18.99
C HIS A 285 0.88 6.98 19.48
N HIS A 286 0.41 6.98 20.73
CA HIS A 286 -0.47 5.96 21.29
C HIS A 286 -1.72 6.62 21.88
N ASN A 287 -2.88 6.07 21.54
CA ASN A 287 -4.19 6.65 21.81
C ASN A 287 -4.64 6.45 23.27
N ALA A 288 -5.72 7.13 23.62
CA ALA A 288 -6.47 6.91 24.86
C ALA A 288 -7.98 7.13 24.61
N GLY A 289 -8.83 6.70 25.54
CA GLY A 289 -10.27 6.82 25.47
C GLY A 289 -11.01 5.47 25.45
N ALA A 290 -10.29 4.37 25.64
CA ALA A 290 -10.86 3.03 25.86
C ALA A 290 -11.40 2.87 27.28
N ASN A 291 -10.92 3.66 28.24
CA ASN A 291 -11.40 3.72 29.63
C ASN A 291 -11.44 2.34 30.32
N GLY A 292 -10.42 1.52 30.12
CA GLY A 292 -10.33 0.18 30.71
C GLY A 292 -11.26 -0.86 30.07
N THR A 293 -11.83 -0.60 28.91
CA THR A 293 -12.60 -1.58 28.12
C THR A 293 -11.70 -2.36 27.16
N THR A 294 -12.32 -3.15 26.27
CA THR A 294 -11.62 -3.85 25.17
C THR A 294 -11.65 -3.05 23.85
N ALA A 295 -12.18 -1.82 23.87
CA ALA A 295 -12.08 -0.94 22.72
C ALA A 295 -10.61 -0.57 22.45
N GLY A 296 -10.19 -0.53 21.18
CA GLY A 296 -8.80 -0.27 20.88
C GLY A 296 -8.43 -0.51 19.43
N GLY A 297 -7.13 -0.77 19.22
CA GLY A 297 -6.51 -1.04 17.92
C GLY A 297 -5.81 0.17 17.34
N ILE A 298 -5.06 -0.07 16.27
CA ILE A 298 -4.33 0.97 15.54
C ILE A 298 -5.31 1.88 14.79
N VAL A 299 -5.03 3.19 14.78
CA VAL A 299 -5.76 4.21 14.02
C VAL A 299 -4.76 5.06 13.24
N ALA A 300 -5.03 5.31 11.98
CA ALA A 300 -4.21 6.17 11.14
C ALA A 300 -5.00 7.41 10.71
N PHE A 301 -4.37 8.58 10.82
CA PHE A 301 -4.98 9.87 10.54
C PHE A 301 -4.27 10.62 9.41
N SER A 302 -5.07 11.26 8.56
CA SER A 302 -4.65 12.35 7.69
C SER A 302 -5.49 13.60 7.99
N HIS A 303 -5.10 14.76 7.48
CA HIS A 303 -5.95 15.96 7.60
C HIS A 303 -7.26 15.78 6.81
N PRO A 304 -8.43 16.39 7.21
CA PRO A 304 -9.66 16.32 6.43
C PRO A 304 -9.52 16.80 4.98
N ASN A 305 -8.67 17.80 4.76
CA ASN A 305 -8.37 18.35 3.43
C ASN A 305 -6.98 17.84 2.91
N ALA A 306 -6.59 16.63 3.30
CA ALA A 306 -5.30 16.08 2.90
C ALA A 306 -5.24 15.82 1.39
N SER A 307 -4.03 15.89 0.83
CA SER A 307 -3.78 15.45 -0.54
C SER A 307 -4.09 13.96 -0.72
N ALA A 308 -4.40 13.55 -1.93
CA ALA A 308 -4.56 12.13 -2.27
C ALA A 308 -3.33 11.30 -1.87
N GLU A 309 -2.15 11.90 -1.90
CA GLU A 309 -0.91 11.26 -1.49
C GLU A 309 -0.85 11.02 0.02
N SER A 310 -1.24 12.00 0.86
CA SER A 310 -1.34 11.79 2.31
C SER A 310 -2.32 10.65 2.65
N VAL A 311 -3.44 10.58 1.94
CA VAL A 311 -4.44 9.51 2.11
C VAL A 311 -3.86 8.16 1.73
N ALA A 312 -3.11 8.09 0.64
CA ALA A 312 -2.45 6.85 0.19
C ALA A 312 -1.37 6.40 1.19
N TRP A 313 -0.53 7.32 1.70
CA TRP A 313 0.42 7.03 2.78
C TRP A 313 -0.28 6.48 4.03
N ARG A 314 -1.35 7.13 4.47
CA ARG A 314 -2.14 6.69 5.64
C ARG A 314 -2.66 5.27 5.46
N ASN A 315 -3.23 4.98 4.29
CA ASN A 315 -3.82 3.68 4.02
C ASN A 315 -2.77 2.56 3.98
N ASP A 316 -1.66 2.77 3.27
CA ASP A 316 -0.57 1.79 3.15
C ASP A 316 0.08 1.53 4.51
N LEU A 317 0.33 2.58 5.32
CA LEU A 317 0.88 2.44 6.66
C LEU A 317 -0.04 1.64 7.58
N TYR A 318 -1.34 1.96 7.58
CA TYR A 318 -2.31 1.21 8.37
C TYR A 318 -2.33 -0.27 7.98
N ASP A 319 -2.43 -0.58 6.68
CA ASP A 319 -2.56 -1.96 6.19
C ASP A 319 -1.29 -2.78 6.51
N ALA A 320 -0.11 -2.19 6.34
CA ALA A 320 1.16 -2.82 6.73
C ALA A 320 1.24 -3.07 8.24
N LEU A 321 0.85 -2.08 9.06
CA LEU A 321 0.83 -2.22 10.51
C LEU A 321 -0.09 -3.35 10.97
N ILE A 322 -1.31 -3.45 10.42
CA ILE A 322 -2.22 -4.55 10.77
C ILE A 322 -1.65 -5.90 10.35
N LYS A 323 -1.05 -5.98 9.15
CA LYS A 323 -0.41 -7.21 8.66
C LYS A 323 0.72 -7.69 9.57
N HIS A 324 1.56 -6.78 10.09
CA HIS A 324 2.73 -7.12 10.90
C HIS A 324 2.41 -7.31 12.39
N THR A 325 1.47 -6.54 12.93
CA THR A 325 1.18 -6.54 14.38
C THR A 325 -0.07 -7.33 14.76
N GLY A 326 -1.03 -7.49 13.85
CA GLY A 326 -2.35 -8.06 14.14
C GLY A 326 -3.26 -7.18 15.00
N LEU A 327 -2.82 -5.98 15.44
CA LEU A 327 -3.57 -5.12 16.36
C LEU A 327 -4.64 -4.28 15.63
N LYS A 328 -5.59 -4.97 14.99
CA LYS A 328 -6.69 -4.32 14.24
C LYS A 328 -7.68 -3.59 15.14
N GLY A 329 -7.96 -4.15 16.33
CA GLY A 329 -8.99 -3.62 17.22
C GLY A 329 -10.42 -3.74 16.65
N ASN A 330 -11.35 -2.94 17.21
CA ASN A 330 -12.79 -3.02 16.94
C ASN A 330 -13.40 -1.68 16.46
N ARG A 331 -12.60 -0.76 15.93
CA ARG A 331 -13.09 0.52 15.39
C ARG A 331 -13.66 0.34 13.99
N ALA A 332 -14.82 0.97 13.73
CA ALA A 332 -15.46 0.92 12.41
C ALA A 332 -14.66 1.67 11.32
N THR A 333 -14.02 2.79 11.70
CA THR A 333 -13.24 3.64 10.78
C THR A 333 -11.82 3.89 11.31
N PRO A 334 -10.93 2.88 11.22
CA PRO A 334 -9.57 3.03 11.74
C PRO A 334 -8.66 3.87 10.82
N LYS A 335 -8.99 3.99 9.54
CA LYS A 335 -8.38 4.94 8.59
C LYS A 335 -9.30 6.16 8.54
N THR A 336 -8.91 7.26 9.17
CA THR A 336 -9.80 8.41 9.40
C THR A 336 -9.08 9.74 9.25
N THR A 337 -9.77 10.83 9.54
CA THR A 337 -9.22 12.19 9.45
C THR A 337 -9.36 12.93 10.78
N ALA A 338 -8.42 13.85 11.04
CA ALA A 338 -8.51 14.78 12.16
C ALA A 338 -7.75 16.08 11.84
N ASP A 339 -8.25 17.19 12.41
CA ASP A 339 -7.60 18.49 12.27
C ASP A 339 -6.48 18.66 13.32
N PHE A 340 -5.49 17.77 13.28
CA PHE A 340 -4.29 17.91 14.12
C PHE A 340 -3.33 18.94 13.52
N GLN A 341 -2.74 19.78 14.39
CA GLN A 341 -1.84 20.85 13.97
C GLN A 341 -0.70 20.35 13.09
N VAL A 342 -0.07 19.22 13.43
CA VAL A 342 1.03 18.65 12.65
C VAL A 342 0.60 18.15 11.27
N LEU A 343 -0.68 17.83 11.07
CA LEU A 343 -1.23 17.44 9.77
C LEU A 343 -1.72 18.65 8.95
N ARG A 344 -2.11 19.73 9.62
CA ARG A 344 -2.63 20.95 9.01
C ARG A 344 -1.54 21.89 8.54
N GLU A 345 -0.46 22.05 9.33
CA GLU A 345 0.58 23.06 9.10
C GLU A 345 1.77 22.57 8.28
N THR A 346 1.87 21.26 8.06
CA THR A 346 2.89 20.66 7.20
C THR A 346 2.52 20.84 5.72
N LYS A 347 3.52 21.15 4.87
CA LYS A 347 3.34 21.41 3.44
C LYS A 347 3.50 20.16 2.57
N MET A 348 4.14 19.13 3.11
CA MET A 348 4.32 17.82 2.49
C MET A 348 3.21 16.86 2.91
N PRO A 349 3.07 15.69 2.26
CA PRO A 349 2.23 14.60 2.76
C PRO A 349 2.54 14.30 4.22
N ALA A 350 1.50 14.16 5.04
CA ALA A 350 1.63 13.95 6.49
C ALA A 350 0.61 12.94 7.00
N VAL A 351 1.07 12.07 7.91
CA VAL A 351 0.28 11.04 8.59
C VAL A 351 0.61 11.03 10.08
N LEU A 352 -0.42 10.83 10.90
CA LEU A 352 -0.29 10.54 12.33
C LEU A 352 -0.84 9.14 12.60
N LEU A 353 -0.03 8.35 13.30
CA LEU A 353 -0.39 6.98 13.69
C LEU A 353 -0.62 6.92 15.19
N GLU A 354 -1.74 6.34 15.59
CA GLU A 354 -2.06 5.96 16.96
C GLU A 354 -1.94 4.43 17.06
N LEU A 355 -0.84 3.97 17.65
CA LEU A 355 -0.42 2.56 17.62
C LEU A 355 -1.04 1.71 18.75
N GLY A 356 -2.32 1.90 19.00
CA GLY A 356 -3.08 1.23 20.07
C GLY A 356 -3.39 2.17 21.23
N PHE A 357 -4.21 1.71 22.17
CA PHE A 357 -4.77 2.53 23.25
C PHE A 357 -4.12 2.21 24.59
N MET A 358 -3.54 3.22 25.21
CA MET A 358 -2.85 3.13 26.52
C MET A 358 -3.78 2.83 27.71
N ASP A 359 -5.08 2.83 27.49
CA ASP A 359 -6.12 2.52 28.45
C ASP A 359 -7.06 1.38 28.00
N SER A 360 -6.64 0.59 27.02
CA SER A 360 -7.35 -0.60 26.53
C SER A 360 -6.82 -1.87 27.19
N LYS A 361 -7.72 -2.73 27.70
CA LYS A 361 -7.37 -4.05 28.25
C LYS A 361 -6.72 -4.98 27.23
N THR A 362 -7.05 -4.83 25.96
CA THR A 362 -6.53 -5.64 24.86
C THR A 362 -5.22 -5.10 24.32
N ASP A 363 -5.07 -3.77 24.28
CA ASP A 363 -3.92 -3.16 23.61
C ASP A 363 -2.71 -3.02 24.53
N VAL A 364 -2.91 -2.63 25.84
CA VAL A 364 -1.83 -2.41 26.79
C VAL A 364 -0.87 -3.60 26.89
N PRO A 365 -1.32 -4.87 27.01
CA PRO A 365 -0.39 -6.00 27.07
C PRO A 365 0.44 -6.18 25.78
N VAL A 366 -0.03 -5.65 24.64
CA VAL A 366 0.63 -5.74 23.34
C VAL A 366 1.60 -4.58 23.13
N ILE A 367 1.13 -3.35 23.30
CA ILE A 367 1.92 -2.14 23.02
C ILE A 367 3.12 -1.96 23.98
N LEU A 368 3.09 -2.60 25.15
CA LEU A 368 4.21 -2.62 26.09
C LEU A 368 5.35 -3.53 25.65
N THR A 369 5.13 -4.45 24.72
CA THR A 369 6.14 -5.42 24.28
C THR A 369 7.13 -4.79 23.29
N ASP A 370 8.38 -5.26 23.34
CA ASP A 370 9.41 -4.87 22.40
C ASP A 370 9.11 -5.42 20.99
N ASP A 371 8.57 -6.64 20.90
CA ASP A 371 8.15 -7.27 19.64
C ASP A 371 7.12 -6.43 18.89
N PHE A 372 6.18 -5.79 19.61
CA PHE A 372 5.21 -4.92 18.95
C PHE A 372 5.89 -3.69 18.34
N ALA A 373 6.77 -3.02 19.06
CA ALA A 373 7.49 -1.86 18.55
C ALA A 373 8.40 -2.23 17.37
N ASP A 374 9.08 -3.37 17.44
CA ASP A 374 9.91 -3.92 16.35
C ASP A 374 9.08 -4.20 15.09
N ASN A 375 7.92 -4.84 15.25
CA ASN A 375 7.00 -5.11 14.15
C ASN A 375 6.40 -3.82 13.55
N CYS A 376 6.10 -2.81 14.36
CA CYS A 376 5.70 -1.49 13.87
C CYS A 376 6.82 -0.85 13.04
N GLY A 377 8.07 -0.87 13.53
CA GLY A 377 9.22 -0.34 12.80
C GLY A 377 9.42 -1.01 11.45
N LYS A 378 9.34 -2.34 11.38
CA LYS A 378 9.42 -3.12 10.12
C LYS A 378 8.32 -2.74 9.14
N ALA A 379 7.06 -2.72 9.61
CA ALA A 379 5.90 -2.38 8.79
C ALA A 379 6.01 -0.98 8.18
N ILE A 380 6.37 0.00 9.00
CA ILE A 380 6.49 1.39 8.59
C ILE A 380 7.61 1.55 7.56
N VAL A 381 8.79 0.95 7.80
CA VAL A 381 9.92 1.05 6.87
C VAL A 381 9.65 0.31 5.56
N GLU A 382 8.92 -0.83 5.56
CA GLU A 382 8.48 -1.49 4.32
C GLU A 382 7.69 -0.52 3.43
N VAL A 383 6.76 0.23 4.02
CA VAL A 383 5.95 1.23 3.28
C VAL A 383 6.80 2.41 2.82
N ILE A 384 7.65 2.96 3.70
CA ILE A 384 8.52 4.10 3.35
C ILE A 384 9.46 3.71 2.20
N ALA A 385 10.13 2.56 2.29
CA ALA A 385 11.05 2.10 1.27
C ALA A 385 10.35 1.89 -0.08
N LYS A 386 9.16 1.30 -0.07
CA LYS A 386 8.34 1.12 -1.29
C LYS A 386 7.93 2.45 -1.91
N ARG A 387 7.35 3.36 -1.11
CA ARG A 387 6.79 4.62 -1.63
C ARG A 387 7.86 5.63 -2.03
N ALA A 388 8.96 5.69 -1.27
CA ALA A 388 10.08 6.58 -1.56
C ALA A 388 11.07 5.99 -2.58
N GLY A 389 10.88 4.73 -3.02
CA GLY A 389 11.78 4.07 -3.96
C GLY A 389 13.18 3.83 -3.40
N LEU A 390 13.31 3.64 -2.06
CA LEU A 390 14.62 3.44 -1.43
C LEU A 390 15.25 2.12 -1.89
N LYS A 391 16.54 2.16 -2.15
CA LYS A 391 17.30 0.98 -2.56
C LYS A 391 17.84 0.26 -1.31
N LYS A 392 17.46 -1.01 -1.13
CA LYS A 392 18.02 -1.81 -0.03
C LYS A 392 19.52 -1.99 -0.26
N LYS A 393 20.33 -1.69 0.76
CA LYS A 393 21.78 -1.89 0.71
C LYS A 393 22.08 -3.35 0.34
N ALA A 394 22.99 -3.54 -0.61
CA ALA A 394 23.47 -4.87 -0.91
C ALA A 394 24.03 -5.47 0.40
N THR A 395 23.41 -6.54 0.86
CA THR A 395 23.97 -7.30 1.99
C THR A 395 25.32 -7.81 1.54
N SER A 396 26.37 -7.14 1.97
CA SER A 396 27.72 -7.68 1.84
C SER A 396 27.71 -8.96 2.69
N THR A 397 27.38 -10.08 2.07
CA THR A 397 27.71 -11.38 2.63
C THR A 397 29.23 -11.45 2.61
N LYS A 398 29.88 -10.89 3.63
CA LYS A 398 31.26 -11.24 3.93
C LYS A 398 31.23 -12.76 4.04
N LYS A 399 31.71 -13.44 3.01
CA LYS A 399 31.91 -14.89 3.09
C LYS A 399 32.90 -15.12 4.25
N ILE A 400 32.35 -15.55 5.37
CA ILE A 400 33.19 -15.93 6.52
C ILE A 400 33.60 -17.37 6.24
N TYR A 401 34.87 -17.55 5.94
CA TYR A 401 35.46 -18.86 5.87
C TYR A 401 35.89 -19.27 7.28
N ARG A 402 35.35 -20.37 7.79
CA ARG A 402 35.74 -20.94 9.08
C ARG A 402 36.68 -22.08 8.84
N VAL A 403 37.78 -22.04 9.56
CA VAL A 403 38.75 -23.17 9.58
C VAL A 403 38.54 -23.92 10.90
N GLN A 404 38.18 -25.17 10.82
CA GLN A 404 38.10 -26.04 11.98
C GLN A 404 39.51 -26.57 12.29
N VAL A 405 40.00 -26.28 13.51
CA VAL A 405 41.35 -26.59 13.92
C VAL A 405 41.46 -27.83 14.83
N GLY A 406 40.31 -28.39 15.26
CA GLY A 406 40.27 -29.59 16.08
C GLY A 406 38.83 -30.09 16.32
N ALA A 407 38.72 -31.39 16.64
CA ALA A 407 37.50 -32.01 17.16
C ALA A 407 37.90 -32.90 18.36
N PHE A 408 37.23 -32.75 19.48
CA PHE A 408 37.60 -33.40 20.74
C PHE A 408 36.38 -34.08 21.35
N SER A 409 36.64 -35.26 21.95
CA SER A 409 35.60 -36.02 22.68
C SER A 409 35.31 -35.49 24.07
N THR A 410 36.11 -34.55 24.58
CA THR A 410 35.92 -33.89 25.87
C THR A 410 35.99 -32.38 25.72
N GLN A 411 35.11 -31.67 26.44
CA GLN A 411 35.05 -30.21 26.44
C GLN A 411 36.39 -29.60 26.94
N ALA A 412 37.00 -30.18 27.96
CA ALA A 412 38.25 -29.69 28.53
C ALA A 412 39.41 -29.62 27.50
N ASN A 413 39.47 -30.59 26.58
CA ASN A 413 40.51 -30.62 25.51
C ASN A 413 40.24 -29.52 24.47
N ALA A 414 38.97 -29.27 24.15
CA ALA A 414 38.59 -28.17 23.25
C ALA A 414 38.91 -26.82 23.85
N GLU A 415 38.63 -26.62 25.14
CA GLU A 415 38.93 -25.37 25.89
C GLU A 415 40.44 -25.12 26.02
N ASN A 416 41.25 -26.16 26.18
CA ASN A 416 42.69 -26.02 26.22
C ASN A 416 43.27 -25.53 24.90
N LEU A 417 42.86 -26.13 23.78
CA LEU A 417 43.28 -25.65 22.45
C LEU A 417 42.77 -24.22 22.17
N ALA A 418 41.55 -23.90 22.60
CA ALA A 418 41.00 -22.55 22.45
C ALA A 418 41.86 -21.50 23.17
N LYS A 419 42.32 -21.78 24.43
CA LYS A 419 43.20 -20.89 25.19
C LYS A 419 44.58 -20.72 24.53
N GLU A 420 45.15 -21.81 23.96
CA GLU A 420 46.42 -21.74 23.23
C GLU A 420 46.29 -20.82 22.00
N LEU A 421 45.24 -20.98 21.24
CA LEU A 421 44.97 -20.17 20.02
C LEU A 421 44.67 -18.69 20.40
N GLU A 422 43.95 -18.44 21.49
CA GLU A 422 43.69 -17.08 22.00
C GLU A 422 44.98 -16.39 22.44
N ALA A 423 45.89 -17.12 23.08
CA ALA A 423 47.21 -16.62 23.44
C ALA A 423 48.07 -16.25 22.21
N MET A 424 47.77 -16.83 21.05
CA MET A 424 48.38 -16.50 19.76
C MET A 424 47.63 -15.38 18.99
N GLY A 425 46.56 -14.80 19.60
CA GLY A 425 45.81 -13.68 19.02
C GLY A 425 44.64 -14.10 18.11
N TYR A 426 44.23 -15.35 18.09
CA TYR A 426 43.07 -15.83 17.34
C TYR A 426 41.78 -15.76 18.17
N GLN A 427 40.67 -15.41 17.55
CA GLN A 427 39.36 -15.59 18.18
C GLN A 427 38.87 -17.04 18.00
N THR A 428 38.48 -17.67 19.09
CA THR A 428 38.03 -19.06 19.07
C THR A 428 36.54 -19.20 19.39
N ILE A 429 35.89 -20.20 18.83
CA ILE A 429 34.51 -20.59 19.13
C ILE A 429 34.48 -22.12 19.27
N ILE A 430 34.04 -22.61 20.42
CA ILE A 430 33.77 -24.04 20.65
C ILE A 430 32.29 -24.27 20.28
N LYS A 431 32.03 -25.24 19.42
CA LYS A 431 30.67 -25.69 19.08
C LYS A 431 30.49 -27.13 19.50
N ASN A 432 29.40 -27.45 20.16
CA ASN A 432 28.94 -28.82 20.39
C ASN A 432 28.07 -29.23 19.17
N GLU A 433 28.37 -30.37 18.57
CA GLU A 433 27.55 -31.04 17.54
C GLU A 433 26.70 -32.15 18.17
#